data_479c72f5db1f007425d46da5427676b0
#
_entry.id   479c72f5db1f007425d46da5427676b0
#
_cell.length_a   1.000
_cell.length_b   1.000
_cell.length_c   1.000
_cell.angle_alpha   90.00
_cell.angle_beta   90.00
_cell.angle_gamma   90.00
#
_symmetry.space_group_name_H-M   'P 1'
#
loop_
_entity.id
_entity.type
_entity.pdbx_description
1 polymer ?
#
loop_
_entity_poly.entity_id
_entity_poly.type
_entity_poly.pdbx_seq_one_letter_code
_entity_poly.pdbx_strand_id
1 'polypeptide(L)'
;MKKIIVGILLLLMAISPIYGASGFAITYGETTNSNSNMKNTVMTYFNSHTDKQLSDATTKVITASEVNAISKNITGRYYSSNQIFSCAMVDLSYNQGIKIVVDKSKINVVTSKMYANALKSSGIEKGYVVVTAPVSSSGEAALAGVLESYELAVGADIPENVKKAATEELYTETQIANQTGQNPDKIADLFEQVKNEAQKQNLQDPAQIKVIVINIAANLNINLTDAQAQQIADAIANSQQVQGDLTAFKQQLNDITGQLAQNGGILDQIMNYLQMAFDYISGLITGQ
;
A
#
# COMPACT_ATOMS: atom_id res chain seq x y z
N MET A 1 35.78 22.79 25.65
CA MET A 1 35.73 22.62 24.18
C MET A 1 35.91 21.17 23.73
N LYS A 2 36.95 20.40 24.14
CA LYS A 2 37.10 18.98 23.74
C LYS A 2 35.91 18.04 24.09
N LYS A 3 35.26 18.24 25.26
CA LYS A 3 34.12 17.43 25.70
C LYS A 3 32.83 17.70 24.90
N ILE A 4 32.65 18.92 24.38
CA ILE A 4 31.51 19.30 23.53
C ILE A 4 31.65 18.71 22.14
N ILE A 5 32.89 18.71 21.60
CA ILE A 5 33.18 18.12 20.28
C ILE A 5 32.96 16.60 20.28
N VAL A 6 33.34 15.91 21.38
CA VAL A 6 33.10 14.46 21.52
C VAL A 6 31.60 14.16 21.65
N GLY A 7 30.80 15.02 22.33
CA GLY A 7 29.34 14.89 22.41
C GLY A 7 28.65 15.06 21.04
N ILE A 8 29.09 16.01 20.24
CA ILE A 8 28.57 16.23 18.87
C ILE A 8 28.98 15.09 17.94
N LEU A 9 30.20 14.56 18.06
CA LEU A 9 30.66 13.42 17.26
C LEU A 9 29.90 12.12 17.62
N LEU A 10 29.56 11.89 18.89
CA LEU A 10 28.74 10.77 19.34
C LEU A 10 27.29 10.92 18.91
N LEU A 11 26.75 12.14 18.85
CA LEU A 11 25.39 12.38 18.34
C LEU A 11 25.30 12.15 16.82
N LEU A 12 26.38 12.47 16.08
CA LEU A 12 26.47 12.18 14.65
C LEU A 12 26.64 10.69 14.32
N MET A 13 27.18 9.88 15.23
CA MET A 13 27.26 8.42 15.06
C MET A 13 25.94 7.68 15.38
N ALA A 14 24.98 8.34 16.05
CA ALA A 14 23.67 7.78 16.32
C ALA A 14 22.69 7.92 15.13
N ILE A 15 23.05 8.68 14.11
CA ILE A 15 22.34 8.73 12.83
C ILE A 15 23.01 7.71 11.91
N SER A 16 22.77 6.42 12.19
CA SER A 16 23.04 5.39 11.18
C SER A 16 22.10 5.67 10.02
N PRO A 17 22.57 6.04 8.81
CA PRO A 17 21.70 6.08 7.68
C PRO A 17 21.17 4.66 7.48
N ILE A 18 19.86 4.47 7.64
CA ILE A 18 19.19 3.26 7.17
C ILE A 18 19.35 3.33 5.66
N TYR A 19 20.44 2.76 5.14
CA TYR A 19 20.66 2.61 3.71
C TYR A 19 19.58 1.67 3.19
N GLY A 20 18.57 2.23 2.50
CA GLY A 20 17.57 1.49 1.76
C GLY A 20 16.12 1.92 1.93
N ALA A 21 15.70 2.41 3.09
CA ALA A 21 14.31 2.80 3.32
C ALA A 21 14.12 4.31 3.10
N SER A 22 13.55 4.69 1.94
CA SER A 22 13.30 6.10 1.64
C SER A 22 11.98 6.62 2.24
N GLY A 23 11.09 5.73 2.67
CA GLY A 23 9.73 6.09 3.04
C GLY A 23 8.87 6.60 1.88
N PHE A 24 9.46 6.70 0.67
CA PHE A 24 8.78 7.16 -0.54
C PHE A 24 9.24 6.33 -1.73
N ALA A 25 8.32 5.64 -2.42
CA ALA A 25 8.64 4.74 -3.51
C ALA A 25 7.61 4.80 -4.64
N ILE A 26 8.08 4.54 -5.86
CA ILE A 26 7.24 4.47 -7.05
C ILE A 26 7.60 3.21 -7.84
N THR A 27 6.58 2.46 -8.23
CA THR A 27 6.73 1.35 -9.17
C THR A 27 6.05 1.68 -10.50
N TYR A 28 6.73 1.32 -11.56
CA TYR A 28 6.22 1.47 -12.92
C TYR A 28 6.03 0.10 -13.55
N GLY A 29 4.87 -0.16 -14.12
CA GLY A 29 4.67 -1.36 -14.95
C GLY A 29 5.63 -1.38 -16.14
N GLU A 30 6.09 -2.56 -16.52
CA GLU A 30 7.10 -2.77 -17.58
C GLU A 30 6.71 -2.08 -18.89
N THR A 31 5.46 -2.21 -19.32
CA THR A 31 4.96 -1.57 -20.53
C THR A 31 4.97 -0.04 -20.42
N THR A 32 4.54 0.49 -19.29
CA THR A 32 4.54 1.95 -19.03
C THR A 32 5.96 2.49 -19.02
N ASN A 33 6.89 1.80 -18.36
CA ASN A 33 8.27 2.25 -18.25
C ASN A 33 9.01 2.22 -19.61
N SER A 34 8.66 1.30 -20.49
CA SER A 34 9.27 1.19 -21.83
C SER A 34 8.80 2.26 -22.82
N ASN A 35 7.73 3.00 -22.50
CA ASN A 35 7.16 4.05 -23.36
C ASN A 35 7.17 5.42 -22.65
N SER A 36 7.98 6.34 -23.14
CA SER A 36 8.16 7.67 -22.54
C SER A 36 6.87 8.47 -22.42
N ASN A 37 5.96 8.40 -23.40
CA ASN A 37 4.69 9.14 -23.33
C ASN A 37 3.77 8.54 -22.25
N MET A 38 3.71 7.23 -22.13
CA MET A 38 2.96 6.55 -21.08
C MET A 38 3.53 6.88 -19.70
N LYS A 39 4.85 6.82 -19.56
CA LYS A 39 5.54 7.15 -18.31
C LYS A 39 5.27 8.61 -17.90
N ASN A 40 5.36 9.55 -18.84
CA ASN A 40 5.08 10.97 -18.57
C ASN A 40 3.62 11.20 -18.14
N THR A 41 2.66 10.48 -18.74
CA THR A 41 1.25 10.54 -18.30
C THR A 41 1.10 10.13 -16.83
N VAL A 42 1.72 9.03 -16.44
CA VAL A 42 1.71 8.54 -15.04
C VAL A 42 2.43 9.51 -14.10
N MET A 43 3.60 10.01 -14.49
CA MET A 43 4.35 10.99 -13.67
C MET A 43 3.54 12.28 -13.45
N THR A 44 2.83 12.77 -14.47
CA THR A 44 1.94 13.93 -14.34
C THR A 44 0.84 13.66 -13.32
N TYR A 45 0.24 12.47 -13.36
CA TYR A 45 -0.78 12.09 -12.39
C TYR A 45 -0.21 12.01 -10.97
N PHE A 46 0.95 11.37 -10.78
CA PHE A 46 1.60 11.31 -9.47
C PHE A 46 1.97 12.70 -8.93
N ASN A 47 2.55 13.58 -9.75
CA ASN A 47 2.88 14.95 -9.36
C ASN A 47 1.65 15.74 -8.87
N SER A 48 0.46 15.45 -9.39
CA SER A 48 -0.78 16.11 -8.92
C SER A 48 -1.31 15.54 -7.60
N HIS A 49 -0.69 14.48 -7.05
CA HIS A 49 -1.11 13.78 -5.85
C HIS A 49 -0.05 13.75 -4.74
N THR A 50 1.05 14.47 -4.89
CA THR A 50 2.09 14.59 -3.86
C THR A 50 2.76 15.95 -3.93
N ASP A 51 3.20 16.47 -2.78
CA ASP A 51 4.02 17.68 -2.68
C ASP A 51 5.52 17.35 -2.76
N LYS A 52 5.88 16.06 -2.78
CA LYS A 52 7.27 15.60 -2.88
C LYS A 52 7.76 15.63 -4.32
N GLN A 53 9.07 15.76 -4.49
CA GLN A 53 9.70 15.59 -5.79
C GLN A 53 9.71 14.08 -6.14
N LEU A 54 9.20 13.70 -7.32
CA LEU A 54 9.21 12.30 -7.73
C LEU A 54 10.63 11.72 -7.88
N SER A 55 11.65 12.59 -8.08
CA SER A 55 13.07 12.21 -8.09
C SER A 55 13.59 11.67 -6.75
N ASP A 56 12.89 11.97 -5.64
CA ASP A 56 13.29 11.54 -4.30
C ASP A 56 12.77 10.12 -3.99
N ALA A 57 11.88 9.59 -4.84
CA ALA A 57 11.34 8.26 -4.68
C ALA A 57 12.35 7.17 -5.08
N THR A 58 12.43 6.12 -4.28
CA THR A 58 13.02 4.86 -4.75
C THR A 58 12.12 4.26 -5.83
N THR A 59 12.69 3.91 -6.99
CA THR A 59 11.90 3.44 -8.12
C THR A 59 12.25 2.02 -8.54
N LYS A 60 11.25 1.25 -8.99
CA LYS A 60 11.41 -0.08 -9.59
C LYS A 60 10.45 -0.28 -10.75
N VAL A 61 10.85 -1.11 -11.71
CA VAL A 61 9.99 -1.58 -12.78
C VAL A 61 9.41 -2.94 -12.39
N ILE A 62 8.10 -3.06 -12.46
CA ILE A 62 7.38 -4.32 -12.23
C ILE A 62 7.24 -5.06 -13.55
N THR A 63 7.82 -6.23 -13.63
CA THR A 63 7.82 -7.08 -14.82
C THR A 63 6.63 -8.02 -14.85
N ALA A 64 6.28 -8.49 -16.05
CA ALA A 64 5.29 -9.55 -16.21
C ALA A 64 5.69 -10.83 -15.48
N SER A 65 6.99 -11.13 -15.37
CA SER A 65 7.50 -12.28 -14.62
C SER A 65 7.16 -12.20 -13.14
N GLU A 66 7.36 -11.03 -12.50
CA GLU A 66 7.05 -10.80 -11.08
C GLU A 66 5.54 -10.89 -10.82
N VAL A 67 4.71 -10.25 -11.66
CA VAL A 67 3.25 -10.36 -11.55
C VAL A 67 2.80 -11.82 -11.68
N ASN A 68 3.31 -12.54 -12.68
CA ASN A 68 2.94 -13.93 -12.92
C ASN A 68 3.41 -14.87 -11.80
N ALA A 69 4.57 -14.60 -11.15
CA ALA A 69 5.05 -15.41 -10.04
C ALA A 69 4.07 -15.41 -8.86
N ILE A 70 3.41 -14.27 -8.61
CA ILE A 70 2.41 -14.13 -7.55
C ILE A 70 1.05 -14.67 -8.01
N SER A 71 0.60 -14.33 -9.23
CA SER A 71 -0.79 -14.53 -9.68
C SER A 71 -1.06 -15.86 -10.38
N LYS A 72 -0.04 -16.57 -10.87
CA LYS A 72 -0.16 -17.70 -11.79
C LYS A 72 -1.12 -18.82 -11.34
N ASN A 73 -1.07 -19.18 -10.06
CA ASN A 73 -1.90 -20.26 -9.52
C ASN A 73 -3.21 -19.76 -8.89
N ILE A 74 -3.40 -18.45 -8.85
CA ILE A 74 -4.53 -17.77 -8.21
C ILE A 74 -5.56 -17.37 -9.26
N THR A 75 -5.13 -16.64 -10.27
CA THR A 75 -6.04 -16.00 -11.24
C THR A 75 -6.25 -16.82 -12.50
N GLY A 76 -5.41 -17.81 -12.76
CA GLY A 76 -5.34 -18.51 -14.04
C GLY A 76 -4.94 -17.63 -15.22
N ARG A 77 -4.64 -16.36 -14.99
CA ARG A 77 -4.19 -15.40 -16.01
C ARG A 77 -2.68 -15.42 -16.13
N TYR A 78 -2.21 -15.21 -17.33
CA TYR A 78 -0.80 -15.02 -17.64
C TYR A 78 -0.63 -13.69 -18.37
N TYR A 79 0.19 -12.82 -17.83
CA TYR A 79 0.48 -11.51 -18.41
C TYR A 79 1.76 -11.57 -19.25
N SER A 80 1.72 -10.99 -20.44
CA SER A 80 2.91 -10.73 -21.25
C SER A 80 3.54 -9.37 -20.90
N SER A 81 4.80 -9.16 -21.31
CA SER A 81 5.55 -7.94 -20.97
C SER A 81 4.90 -6.65 -21.50
N ASN A 82 4.04 -6.73 -22.49
CA ASN A 82 3.29 -5.60 -23.06
C ASN A 82 1.92 -5.36 -22.40
N GLN A 83 1.63 -6.01 -21.27
CA GLN A 83 0.35 -5.91 -20.55
C GLN A 83 0.47 -5.32 -19.13
N ILE A 84 1.67 -5.00 -18.66
CA ILE A 84 1.88 -4.43 -17.32
C ILE A 84 1.91 -2.92 -17.44
N PHE A 85 0.73 -2.30 -17.31
CA PHE A 85 0.55 -0.85 -17.44
C PHE A 85 0.47 -0.13 -16.10
N SER A 86 -0.03 -0.80 -15.06
CA SER A 86 -0.33 -0.16 -13.78
C SER A 86 0.93 0.29 -13.05
N CYS A 87 0.82 1.44 -12.39
CA CYS A 87 1.88 2.06 -11.61
C CYS A 87 1.34 2.43 -10.24
N ALA A 88 2.22 2.41 -9.24
CA ALA A 88 1.87 2.76 -7.86
C ALA A 88 2.90 3.72 -7.26
N MET A 89 2.45 4.60 -6.40
CA MET A 89 3.26 5.49 -5.56
C MET A 89 2.85 5.27 -4.11
N VAL A 90 3.83 5.12 -3.22
CA VAL A 90 3.65 4.94 -1.78
C VAL A 90 4.44 5.99 -1.03
N ASP A 91 3.78 6.68 -0.10
CA ASP A 91 4.38 7.64 0.81
C ASP A 91 4.05 7.28 2.27
N LEU A 92 5.07 6.88 3.03
CA LEU A 92 4.96 6.49 4.44
C LEU A 92 4.97 7.67 5.42
N SER A 93 5.17 8.91 4.95
CA SER A 93 5.04 10.09 5.82
C SER A 93 3.59 10.34 6.26
N TYR A 94 2.61 9.77 5.52
CA TYR A 94 1.22 9.75 5.95
C TYR A 94 1.02 8.66 7.01
N ASN A 95 0.75 9.06 8.25
CA ASN A 95 0.69 8.17 9.42
C ASN A 95 -0.71 8.01 10.05
N GLN A 96 -1.74 8.61 9.45
CA GLN A 96 -3.13 8.58 9.94
C GLN A 96 -3.94 7.40 9.38
N GLY A 97 -3.33 6.21 9.30
CA GLY A 97 -3.92 5.02 8.69
C GLY A 97 -3.52 4.86 7.21
N ILE A 98 -4.30 4.09 6.46
CA ILE A 98 -4.12 3.94 5.00
C ILE A 98 -5.02 4.92 4.27
N LYS A 99 -4.44 5.70 3.35
CA LYS A 99 -5.17 6.52 2.39
C LYS A 99 -4.83 6.06 0.98
N ILE A 100 -5.84 5.63 0.21
CA ILE A 100 -5.64 5.11 -1.14
C ILE A 100 -6.43 5.96 -2.15
N VAL A 101 -5.74 6.44 -3.16
CA VAL A 101 -6.31 7.11 -4.32
C VAL A 101 -6.13 6.20 -5.54
N VAL A 102 -7.23 5.83 -6.16
CA VAL A 102 -7.27 5.07 -7.41
C VAL A 102 -7.76 5.97 -8.51
N ASP A 103 -7.01 6.06 -9.59
CA ASP A 103 -7.41 6.77 -10.79
C ASP A 103 -8.57 6.06 -11.48
N LYS A 104 -9.79 6.43 -11.13
CA LYS A 104 -11.02 5.82 -11.67
C LYS A 104 -11.21 6.04 -13.16
N SER A 105 -10.47 6.98 -13.79
CA SER A 105 -10.49 7.17 -15.23
C SER A 105 -9.68 6.10 -15.98
N LYS A 106 -8.80 5.40 -15.26
CA LYS A 106 -7.88 4.40 -15.80
C LYS A 106 -8.08 3.01 -15.18
N ILE A 107 -8.29 2.94 -13.87
CA ILE A 107 -8.52 1.69 -13.14
C ILE A 107 -10.02 1.48 -12.98
N ASN A 108 -10.56 0.44 -13.62
CA ASN A 108 -12.00 0.29 -13.80
C ASN A 108 -12.65 -0.87 -13.05
N VAL A 109 -11.86 -1.75 -12.40
CA VAL A 109 -12.36 -2.91 -11.64
C VAL A 109 -12.03 -2.80 -10.16
N VAL A 110 -10.74 -2.65 -9.82
CA VAL A 110 -10.29 -2.63 -8.43
C VAL A 110 -10.54 -1.27 -7.81
N THR A 111 -11.17 -1.25 -6.63
CA THR A 111 -11.46 -0.03 -5.88
C THR A 111 -10.45 0.26 -4.78
N SER A 112 -10.49 1.47 -4.21
CA SER A 112 -9.63 1.83 -3.07
C SER A 112 -9.88 0.92 -1.85
N LYS A 113 -11.12 0.47 -1.62
CA LYS A 113 -11.47 -0.44 -0.53
C LYS A 113 -10.87 -1.83 -0.73
N MET A 114 -10.93 -2.37 -1.95
CA MET A 114 -10.32 -3.66 -2.29
C MET A 114 -8.81 -3.64 -2.08
N TYR A 115 -8.12 -2.58 -2.52
CA TYR A 115 -6.69 -2.41 -2.22
C TYR A 115 -6.44 -2.31 -0.71
N ALA A 116 -7.28 -1.57 0.04
CA ALA A 116 -7.13 -1.46 1.48
C ALA A 116 -7.25 -2.82 2.19
N ASN A 117 -8.18 -3.68 1.76
CA ASN A 117 -8.34 -5.03 2.27
C ASN A 117 -7.09 -5.89 2.03
N ALA A 118 -6.58 -5.90 0.80
CA ALA A 118 -5.37 -6.65 0.44
C ALA A 118 -4.14 -6.14 1.21
N LEU A 119 -3.99 -4.81 1.39
CA LEU A 119 -2.90 -4.23 2.14
C LEU A 119 -2.97 -4.57 3.63
N LYS A 120 -4.15 -4.51 4.24
CA LYS A 120 -4.36 -4.95 5.64
C LYS A 120 -3.99 -6.43 5.80
N SER A 121 -4.34 -7.28 4.84
CA SER A 121 -3.94 -8.70 4.82
C SER A 121 -2.44 -8.89 4.67
N SER A 122 -1.74 -7.91 4.09
CA SER A 122 -0.28 -7.85 4.02
C SER A 122 0.37 -7.15 5.22
N GLY A 123 -0.39 -6.90 6.29
CA GLY A 123 0.12 -6.24 7.50
C GLY A 123 0.37 -4.74 7.37
N ILE A 124 -0.15 -4.13 6.32
CA ILE A 124 0.03 -2.71 6.02
C ILE A 124 -1.20 -1.94 6.52
N GLU A 125 -1.00 -1.07 7.49
CA GLU A 125 -2.05 -0.28 8.12
C GLU A 125 -1.82 1.24 8.04
N LYS A 126 -0.71 1.66 7.42
CA LYS A 126 -0.31 3.07 7.30
C LYS A 126 0.27 3.35 5.92
N GLY A 127 0.11 4.60 5.48
CA GLY A 127 0.69 5.13 4.26
C GLY A 127 -0.33 5.74 3.30
N TYR A 128 0.16 6.56 2.40
CA TYR A 128 -0.58 7.14 1.29
C TYR A 128 -0.22 6.40 0.01
N VAL A 129 -1.21 5.90 -0.69
CA VAL A 129 -1.05 5.10 -1.91
C VAL A 129 -1.79 5.76 -3.06
N VAL A 130 -1.14 5.90 -4.20
CA VAL A 130 -1.75 6.36 -5.44
C VAL A 130 -1.55 5.29 -6.50
N VAL A 131 -2.64 4.86 -7.15
CA VAL A 131 -2.62 3.84 -8.21
C VAL A 131 -3.20 4.44 -9.48
N THR A 132 -2.47 4.32 -10.58
CA THR A 132 -2.90 4.77 -11.91
C THR A 132 -2.33 3.87 -13.01
N ALA A 133 -2.74 4.12 -14.25
CA ALA A 133 -2.19 3.53 -15.46
C ALA A 133 -2.28 4.55 -16.62
N PRO A 134 -1.45 4.45 -17.66
CA PRO A 134 -1.55 5.36 -18.81
C PRO A 134 -2.76 5.07 -19.71
N VAL A 135 -3.28 3.85 -19.64
CA VAL A 135 -4.44 3.36 -20.40
C VAL A 135 -5.43 2.67 -19.46
N SER A 136 -6.64 2.38 -19.96
CA SER A 136 -7.65 1.64 -19.17
C SER A 136 -7.12 0.25 -18.78
N SER A 137 -7.26 -0.10 -17.51
CA SER A 137 -6.72 -1.31 -16.89
C SER A 137 -7.65 -1.81 -15.79
N SER A 138 -7.67 -3.12 -15.50
CA SER A 138 -8.48 -3.67 -14.39
C SER A 138 -7.96 -3.25 -13.02
N GLY A 139 -6.66 -3.11 -12.85
CA GLY A 139 -6.01 -2.80 -11.58
C GLY A 139 -5.55 -4.02 -10.78
N GLU A 140 -5.93 -5.24 -11.16
CA GLU A 140 -5.55 -6.45 -10.42
C GLU A 140 -4.03 -6.64 -10.38
N ALA A 141 -3.33 -6.49 -11.52
CA ALA A 141 -1.87 -6.55 -11.59
C ALA A 141 -1.17 -5.39 -10.84
N ALA A 142 -1.88 -4.30 -10.55
CA ALA A 142 -1.31 -3.17 -9.82
C ALA A 142 -0.99 -3.51 -8.37
N LEU A 143 -1.66 -4.50 -7.76
CA LEU A 143 -1.38 -4.89 -6.38
C LEU A 143 0.08 -5.34 -6.21
N ALA A 144 0.63 -6.08 -7.18
CA ALA A 144 2.05 -6.45 -7.13
C ALA A 144 2.96 -5.22 -7.07
N GLY A 145 2.66 -4.18 -7.86
CA GLY A 145 3.38 -2.91 -7.81
C GLY A 145 3.20 -2.15 -6.50
N VAL A 146 1.99 -2.15 -5.93
CA VAL A 146 1.72 -1.52 -4.63
C VAL A 146 2.52 -2.20 -3.52
N LEU A 147 2.48 -3.54 -3.43
CA LEU A 147 3.22 -4.31 -2.43
C LEU A 147 4.73 -4.09 -2.57
N GLU A 148 5.26 -4.12 -3.78
CA GLU A 148 6.67 -3.83 -4.06
C GLU A 148 7.06 -2.39 -3.68
N SER A 149 6.17 -1.40 -3.93
CA SER A 149 6.42 -0.03 -3.49
C SER A 149 6.51 0.08 -1.97
N TYR A 150 5.74 -0.72 -1.22
CA TYR A 150 5.88 -0.80 0.23
C TYR A 150 7.20 -1.46 0.64
N GLU A 151 7.60 -2.56 -0.01
CA GLU A 151 8.90 -3.21 0.26
C GLU A 151 10.06 -2.23 0.06
N LEU A 152 10.04 -1.46 -1.03
CA LEU A 152 11.04 -0.42 -1.30
C LEU A 152 11.01 0.73 -0.28
N ALA A 153 9.82 1.21 0.07
CA ALA A 153 9.68 2.32 1.01
C ALA A 153 10.06 1.92 2.44
N VAL A 154 9.77 0.69 2.84
CA VAL A 154 10.06 0.11 4.15
C VAL A 154 11.51 -0.40 4.24
N GLY A 155 12.10 -0.85 3.12
CA GLY A 155 13.40 -1.51 3.08
C GLY A 155 13.35 -2.94 3.66
N ALA A 156 12.19 -3.61 3.56
CA ALA A 156 12.00 -5.00 4.01
C ALA A 156 11.00 -5.72 3.11
N ASP A 157 11.24 -7.02 2.90
CA ASP A 157 10.40 -7.85 2.04
C ASP A 157 9.11 -8.28 2.75
N ILE A 158 8.00 -8.30 2.02
CA ILE A 158 6.77 -8.96 2.41
C ILE A 158 6.90 -10.44 2.04
N PRO A 159 6.66 -11.39 2.97
CA PRO A 159 6.76 -12.81 2.64
C PRO A 159 5.91 -13.21 1.43
N GLU A 160 6.45 -14.08 0.59
CA GLU A 160 5.84 -14.48 -0.68
C GLU A 160 4.43 -15.10 -0.52
N ASN A 161 4.24 -15.93 0.53
CA ASN A 161 2.94 -16.49 0.86
C ASN A 161 1.92 -15.43 1.27
N VAL A 162 2.36 -14.35 1.91
CA VAL A 162 1.51 -13.20 2.25
C VAL A 162 1.10 -12.43 0.99
N LYS A 163 2.06 -12.16 0.08
CA LYS A 163 1.76 -11.51 -1.21
C LYS A 163 0.75 -12.33 -2.02
N LYS A 164 0.88 -13.66 -2.01
CA LYS A 164 -0.08 -14.57 -2.67
C LYS A 164 -1.46 -14.52 -2.03
N ALA A 165 -1.55 -14.58 -0.71
CA ALA A 165 -2.83 -14.53 0.00
C ALA A 165 -3.57 -13.20 -0.23
N ALA A 166 -2.85 -12.07 -0.18
CA ALA A 166 -3.42 -10.76 -0.49
C ALA A 166 -3.89 -10.63 -1.94
N THR A 167 -3.16 -11.25 -2.88
CA THR A 167 -3.54 -11.27 -4.30
C THR A 167 -4.78 -12.15 -4.52
N GLU A 168 -4.86 -13.30 -3.86
CA GLU A 168 -6.04 -14.18 -3.89
C GLU A 168 -7.28 -13.46 -3.35
N GLU A 169 -7.14 -12.75 -2.24
CA GLU A 169 -8.22 -11.97 -1.65
C GLU A 169 -8.72 -10.90 -2.64
N LEU A 170 -7.84 -10.04 -3.15
CA LEU A 170 -8.21 -9.01 -4.11
C LEU A 170 -8.91 -9.59 -5.35
N TYR A 171 -8.36 -10.67 -5.88
CA TYR A 171 -8.91 -11.32 -7.06
C TYR A 171 -10.27 -11.93 -6.79
N THR A 172 -10.46 -12.56 -5.63
CA THR A 172 -11.76 -13.09 -5.20
C THR A 172 -12.77 -11.98 -5.02
N GLU A 173 -12.41 -10.85 -4.42
CA GLU A 173 -13.30 -9.68 -4.32
C GLU A 173 -13.77 -9.21 -5.71
N THR A 174 -12.86 -9.06 -6.67
CA THR A 174 -13.22 -8.63 -8.03
C THR A 174 -14.09 -9.66 -8.74
N GLN A 175 -13.80 -10.94 -8.58
CA GLN A 175 -14.56 -12.02 -9.18
C GLN A 175 -15.98 -12.10 -8.61
N ILE A 176 -16.15 -12.03 -7.30
CA ILE A 176 -17.46 -12.04 -6.64
C ILE A 176 -18.27 -10.82 -7.05
N ALA A 177 -17.67 -9.62 -7.10
CA ALA A 177 -18.35 -8.42 -7.58
C ALA A 177 -18.89 -8.60 -9.01
N ASN A 178 -18.05 -9.12 -9.92
CA ASN A 178 -18.43 -9.36 -11.30
C ASN A 178 -19.54 -10.45 -11.42
N GLN A 179 -19.43 -11.55 -10.69
CA GLN A 179 -20.37 -12.66 -10.76
C GLN A 179 -21.74 -12.31 -10.19
N THR A 180 -21.77 -11.49 -9.12
CA THR A 180 -23.02 -11.11 -8.44
C THR A 180 -23.65 -9.84 -9.01
N GLY A 181 -22.88 -9.07 -9.81
CA GLY A 181 -23.31 -7.74 -10.28
C GLY A 181 -23.43 -6.72 -9.16
N GLN A 182 -22.91 -7.02 -7.97
CA GLN A 182 -22.94 -6.11 -6.82
C GLN A 182 -21.91 -5.00 -6.99
N ASN A 183 -22.16 -3.88 -6.31
CA ASN A 183 -21.17 -2.79 -6.23
C ASN A 183 -19.85 -3.31 -5.63
N PRO A 184 -18.71 -3.11 -6.30
CA PRO A 184 -17.39 -3.57 -5.82
C PRO A 184 -17.07 -3.15 -4.38
N ASP A 185 -17.39 -1.90 -3.99
CA ASP A 185 -17.17 -1.43 -2.62
C ASP A 185 -18.01 -2.18 -1.59
N LYS A 186 -19.21 -2.64 -1.98
CA LYS A 186 -20.09 -3.45 -1.11
C LYS A 186 -19.51 -4.85 -0.89
N ILE A 187 -18.88 -5.42 -1.92
CA ILE A 187 -18.16 -6.70 -1.77
C ILE A 187 -16.92 -6.50 -0.90
N ALA A 188 -16.17 -5.41 -1.07
CA ALA A 188 -15.04 -5.10 -0.19
C ALA A 188 -15.48 -4.92 1.27
N ASP A 189 -16.64 -4.29 1.54
CA ASP A 189 -17.22 -4.18 2.89
C ASP A 189 -17.57 -5.57 3.47
N LEU A 190 -18.06 -6.50 2.65
CA LEU A 190 -18.28 -7.89 3.07
C LEU A 190 -16.98 -8.55 3.52
N PHE A 191 -15.93 -8.48 2.71
CA PHE A 191 -14.62 -9.05 3.05
C PHE A 191 -14.03 -8.43 4.33
N GLU A 192 -14.05 -7.11 4.45
CA GLU A 192 -13.57 -6.42 5.66
C GLU A 192 -14.29 -6.88 6.92
N GLN A 193 -15.64 -6.95 6.88
CA GLN A 193 -16.43 -7.36 8.03
C GLN A 193 -16.19 -8.84 8.39
N VAL A 194 -16.11 -9.73 7.40
CA VAL A 194 -15.81 -11.16 7.64
C VAL A 194 -14.41 -11.32 8.24
N LYS A 195 -13.39 -10.63 7.71
CA LYS A 195 -12.02 -10.67 8.26
C LYS A 195 -11.98 -10.19 9.70
N ASN A 196 -12.62 -9.06 9.99
CA ASN A 196 -12.66 -8.51 11.33
C ASN A 196 -13.32 -9.50 12.31
N GLU A 197 -14.39 -10.18 11.90
CA GLU A 197 -15.07 -11.14 12.75
C GLU A 197 -14.28 -12.43 12.91
N ALA A 198 -13.65 -12.94 11.84
CA ALA A 198 -12.76 -14.09 11.88
C ALA A 198 -11.54 -13.83 12.81
N GLN A 199 -10.96 -12.64 12.75
CA GLN A 199 -9.86 -12.24 13.64
C GLN A 199 -10.29 -12.17 15.11
N LYS A 200 -11.45 -11.56 15.42
CA LYS A 200 -11.96 -11.48 16.79
C LYS A 200 -12.18 -12.88 17.41
N GLN A 201 -12.63 -13.83 16.60
CA GLN A 201 -12.86 -15.20 17.02
C GLN A 201 -11.64 -16.10 16.85
N ASN A 202 -10.51 -15.57 16.34
CA ASN A 202 -9.29 -16.31 16.04
C ASN A 202 -9.50 -17.53 15.13
N LEU A 203 -10.34 -17.37 14.10
CA LEU A 203 -10.72 -18.45 13.18
C LEU A 203 -9.77 -18.51 11.99
N GLN A 204 -9.40 -19.74 11.63
CA GLN A 204 -8.59 -20.06 10.44
C GLN A 204 -9.20 -21.20 9.60
N ASP A 205 -10.25 -21.85 10.11
CA ASP A 205 -10.99 -22.91 9.41
C ASP A 205 -11.97 -22.31 8.41
N PRO A 206 -11.83 -22.58 7.11
CA PRO A 206 -12.75 -22.08 6.08
C PRO A 206 -14.22 -22.43 6.33
N ALA A 207 -14.52 -23.60 6.93
CA ALA A 207 -15.89 -24.00 7.20
C ALA A 207 -16.56 -23.09 8.25
N GLN A 208 -15.81 -22.68 9.26
CA GLN A 208 -16.28 -21.75 10.29
C GLN A 208 -16.42 -20.33 9.72
N ILE A 209 -15.44 -19.89 8.92
CA ILE A 209 -15.47 -18.58 8.26
C ILE A 209 -16.63 -18.49 7.27
N LYS A 210 -16.97 -19.57 6.55
CA LYS A 210 -18.12 -19.61 5.63
C LYS A 210 -19.43 -19.27 6.33
N VAL A 211 -19.62 -19.72 7.57
CA VAL A 211 -20.83 -19.36 8.34
C VAL A 211 -20.90 -17.85 8.57
N ILE A 212 -19.76 -17.22 8.88
CA ILE A 212 -19.67 -15.76 9.03
C ILE A 212 -19.97 -15.05 7.71
N VAL A 213 -19.40 -15.54 6.60
CA VAL A 213 -19.66 -15.00 5.24
C VAL A 213 -21.15 -14.98 4.94
N ILE A 214 -21.85 -16.10 5.14
CA ILE A 214 -23.30 -16.22 4.87
C ILE A 214 -24.10 -15.21 5.72
N ASN A 215 -23.78 -15.11 7.01
CA ASN A 215 -24.47 -14.21 7.93
C ASN A 215 -24.26 -12.72 7.57
N ILE A 216 -23.03 -12.32 7.29
CA ILE A 216 -22.71 -10.93 6.94
C ILE A 216 -23.25 -10.60 5.54
N ALA A 217 -23.15 -11.51 4.56
CA ALA A 217 -23.74 -11.31 3.24
C ALA A 217 -25.26 -11.07 3.31
N ALA A 218 -25.97 -11.84 4.14
CA ALA A 218 -27.40 -11.64 4.37
C ALA A 218 -27.69 -10.25 4.96
N ASN A 219 -26.93 -9.81 5.96
CA ASN A 219 -27.07 -8.49 6.57
C ASN A 219 -26.81 -7.34 5.57
N LEU A 220 -25.89 -7.56 4.64
CA LEU A 220 -25.56 -6.61 3.57
C LEU A 220 -26.51 -6.74 2.36
N ASN A 221 -27.52 -7.61 2.39
CA ASN A 221 -28.37 -7.91 1.24
C ASN A 221 -27.55 -8.29 -0.01
N ILE A 222 -26.60 -9.21 0.16
CA ILE A 222 -25.80 -9.82 -0.90
C ILE A 222 -26.23 -11.28 -1.03
N ASN A 223 -26.74 -11.66 -2.18
CA ASN A 223 -27.09 -13.04 -2.47
C ASN A 223 -25.85 -13.78 -3.00
N LEU A 224 -25.37 -14.74 -2.25
CA LEU A 224 -24.25 -15.60 -2.63
C LEU A 224 -24.75 -17.03 -2.85
N THR A 225 -24.19 -17.70 -3.84
CA THR A 225 -24.26 -19.16 -3.94
C THR A 225 -23.36 -19.78 -2.87
N ASP A 226 -23.63 -21.07 -2.55
CA ASP A 226 -22.79 -21.82 -1.61
C ASP A 226 -21.30 -21.86 -2.04
N ALA A 227 -21.05 -22.00 -3.34
CA ALA A 227 -19.71 -21.98 -3.91
C ALA A 227 -19.01 -20.61 -3.74
N GLN A 228 -19.73 -19.51 -3.94
CA GLN A 228 -19.18 -18.15 -3.74
C GLN A 228 -18.86 -17.88 -2.26
N ALA A 229 -19.77 -18.31 -1.35
CA ALA A 229 -19.51 -18.20 0.09
C ALA A 229 -18.27 -19.02 0.51
N GLN A 230 -18.09 -20.22 -0.07
CA GLN A 230 -16.90 -21.03 0.16
C GLN A 230 -15.64 -20.35 -0.38
N GLN A 231 -15.68 -19.82 -1.59
CA GLN A 231 -14.53 -19.14 -2.21
C GLN A 231 -14.08 -17.92 -1.37
N ILE A 232 -15.01 -17.13 -0.86
CA ILE A 232 -14.70 -16.02 0.06
C ILE A 232 -14.04 -16.54 1.35
N ALA A 233 -14.62 -17.61 1.92
CA ALA A 233 -14.10 -18.19 3.16
C ALA A 233 -12.69 -18.75 3.00
N ASP A 234 -12.39 -19.40 1.87
CA ASP A 234 -11.08 -19.94 1.56
C ASP A 234 -10.03 -18.81 1.44
N ALA A 235 -10.33 -17.74 0.70
CA ALA A 235 -9.44 -16.61 0.53
C ALA A 235 -9.14 -15.90 1.87
N ILE A 236 -10.15 -15.72 2.72
CA ILE A 236 -9.99 -15.13 4.04
C ILE A 236 -9.20 -16.06 4.98
N ALA A 237 -9.48 -17.36 4.97
CA ALA A 237 -8.73 -18.34 5.76
C ALA A 237 -7.23 -18.33 5.40
N ASN A 238 -6.91 -18.33 4.10
CA ASN A 238 -5.54 -18.25 3.61
C ASN A 238 -4.85 -16.96 4.10
N SER A 239 -5.55 -15.83 4.05
CA SER A 239 -5.06 -14.56 4.57
C SER A 239 -4.81 -14.59 6.09
N GLN A 240 -5.68 -15.23 6.88
CA GLN A 240 -5.51 -15.37 8.33
C GLN A 240 -4.33 -16.28 8.70
N GLN A 241 -4.11 -17.37 7.97
CA GLN A 241 -3.03 -18.34 8.24
C GLN A 241 -1.63 -17.74 8.09
N VAL A 242 -1.44 -16.77 7.20
CA VAL A 242 -0.12 -16.16 6.93
C VAL A 242 0.20 -14.94 7.82
N GLN A 243 -0.71 -14.51 8.70
CA GLN A 243 -0.51 -13.31 9.55
C GLN A 243 0.70 -13.44 10.49
N GLY A 244 1.05 -14.67 10.93
CA GLY A 244 2.22 -14.93 11.77
C GLY A 244 3.55 -14.57 11.10
N ASP A 245 3.61 -14.66 9.78
CA ASP A 245 4.83 -14.42 9.00
C ASP A 245 5.16 -12.93 8.82
N LEU A 246 4.24 -12.05 9.20
CA LEU A 246 4.35 -10.60 9.02
C LEU A 246 5.12 -9.87 10.12
N THR A 247 5.55 -10.53 11.18
CA THR A 247 6.09 -9.88 12.38
C THR A 247 7.27 -8.96 12.06
N ALA A 248 8.25 -9.46 11.29
CA ALA A 248 9.43 -8.67 10.93
C ALA A 248 9.09 -7.46 10.03
N PHE A 249 8.24 -7.65 9.03
CA PHE A 249 7.81 -6.58 8.14
C PHE A 249 7.02 -5.50 8.90
N LYS A 250 6.06 -5.88 9.76
CA LYS A 250 5.28 -4.94 10.59
C LYS A 250 6.18 -4.14 11.53
N GLN A 251 7.18 -4.78 12.13
CA GLN A 251 8.13 -4.09 12.98
C GLN A 251 8.90 -3.03 12.18
N GLN A 252 9.48 -3.40 11.04
CA GLN A 252 10.23 -2.47 10.20
C GLN A 252 9.35 -1.32 9.69
N LEU A 253 8.10 -1.61 9.26
CA LEU A 253 7.14 -0.58 8.85
C LEU A 253 6.85 0.42 9.99
N ASN A 254 6.68 -0.06 11.22
CA ASN A 254 6.46 0.81 12.37
C ASN A 254 7.69 1.65 12.70
N ASP A 255 8.89 1.08 12.62
CA ASP A 255 10.15 1.79 12.87
C ASP A 255 10.34 2.93 11.86
N ILE A 256 10.14 2.68 10.58
CA ILE A 256 10.24 3.69 9.52
C ILE A 256 9.19 4.79 9.68
N THR A 257 7.93 4.41 9.86
CA THR A 257 6.85 5.41 10.03
C THR A 257 7.03 6.23 11.30
N GLY A 258 7.56 5.65 12.37
CA GLY A 258 7.92 6.34 13.60
C GLY A 258 9.05 7.36 13.40
N GLN A 259 10.10 6.99 12.66
CA GLN A 259 11.22 7.89 12.33
C GLN A 259 10.77 9.06 11.44
N LEU A 260 9.96 8.79 10.42
CA LEU A 260 9.42 9.83 9.54
C LEU A 260 8.53 10.83 10.31
N ALA A 261 7.72 10.34 11.25
CA ALA A 261 6.90 11.19 12.09
C ALA A 261 7.75 12.08 13.03
N GLN A 262 8.85 11.55 13.59
CA GLN A 262 9.78 12.32 14.41
C GLN A 262 10.55 13.37 13.61
N ASN A 263 11.02 13.02 12.42
CA ASN A 263 11.75 13.93 11.54
C ASN A 263 10.84 15.07 11.02
N GLY A 264 9.57 14.80 10.71
CA GLY A 264 8.58 15.81 10.39
C GLY A 264 8.39 16.82 11.54
N GLY A 265 8.23 16.32 12.77
CA GLY A 265 8.12 17.16 13.96
C GLY A 265 9.38 18.00 14.25
N ILE A 266 10.57 17.49 13.98
CA ILE A 266 11.83 18.24 14.12
C ILE A 266 11.92 19.33 13.05
N LEU A 267 11.54 19.05 11.80
CA LEU A 267 11.51 20.06 10.74
C LEU A 267 10.51 21.17 11.04
N ASP A 268 9.32 20.86 11.56
CA ASP A 268 8.33 21.84 11.97
C ASP A 268 8.86 22.71 13.14
N GLN A 269 9.57 22.14 14.10
CA GLN A 269 10.22 22.90 15.16
C GLN A 269 11.33 23.81 14.60
N ILE A 270 12.17 23.33 13.70
CA ILE A 270 13.22 24.13 13.06
C ILE A 270 12.60 25.28 12.27
N MET A 271 11.54 25.02 11.50
CA MET A 271 10.83 26.05 10.75
C MET A 271 10.20 27.12 11.67
N ASN A 272 9.62 26.71 12.79
CA ASN A 272 9.12 27.63 13.80
C ASN A 272 10.24 28.49 14.43
N TYR A 273 11.41 27.92 14.73
CA TYR A 273 12.56 28.67 15.22
C TYR A 273 13.11 29.64 14.16
N LEU A 274 13.18 29.22 12.90
CA LEU A 274 13.58 30.10 11.79
C LEU A 274 12.58 31.24 11.59
N GLN A 275 11.29 30.97 11.68
CA GLN A 275 10.25 32.02 11.59
C GLN A 275 10.38 33.02 12.74
N MET A 276 10.52 32.54 13.99
CA MET A 276 10.73 33.44 15.14
C MET A 276 12.01 34.28 14.99
N ALA A 277 13.09 33.69 14.50
CA ALA A 277 14.33 34.42 14.24
C ALA A 277 14.15 35.50 13.13
N PHE A 278 13.43 35.14 12.08
CA PHE A 278 13.10 36.07 10.99
C PHE A 278 12.23 37.23 11.48
N ASP A 279 11.20 36.95 12.25
CA ASP A 279 10.30 37.95 12.83
C ASP A 279 11.06 38.89 13.78
N TYR A 280 11.96 38.33 14.59
CA TYR A 280 12.84 39.14 15.47
C TYR A 280 13.77 40.07 14.68
N ILE A 281 14.43 39.56 13.64
CA ILE A 281 15.31 40.38 12.78
C ILE A 281 14.50 41.43 12.02
N SER A 282 13.33 41.07 11.51
CA SER A 282 12.44 42.01 10.81
C SER A 282 11.98 43.14 11.74
N GLY A 283 11.64 42.83 12.99
CA GLY A 283 11.29 43.81 14.02
C GLY A 283 12.45 44.78 14.32
N LEU A 284 13.70 44.30 14.34
CA LEU A 284 14.88 45.14 14.53
C LEU A 284 15.14 46.08 13.33
N ILE A 285 14.82 45.66 12.12
CA ILE A 285 15.00 46.45 10.89
C ILE A 285 13.88 47.47 10.70
N THR A 286 12.65 47.13 11.07
CA THR A 286 11.46 47.98 10.88
C THR A 286 11.22 48.94 12.05
N GLY A 287 11.99 48.85 13.14
CA GLY A 287 11.97 49.82 14.25
C GLY A 287 10.68 49.81 15.08
N GLN A 288 9.96 48.67 15.14
CA GLN A 288 8.83 48.47 16.07
C GLN A 288 9.17 47.48 17.16
#